data_3077042d2f962a685d69a10c41a6de54
#
_entry.id   3077042d2f962a685d69a10c41a6de54
#
_cell.length_a   1.000
_cell.length_b   1.000
_cell.length_c   1.000
_cell.angle_alpha   90.00
_cell.angle_beta   90.00
_cell.angle_gamma   90.00
#
_symmetry.space_group_name_H-M   'P 1'
#
loop_
_entity.id
_entity.type
_entity.pdbx_description
1 polymer ?
#
loop_
_entity_poly.entity_id
_entity_poly.type
_entity_poly.pdbx_seq_one_letter_code
_entity_poly.pdbx_strand_id
1 'polypeptide(L)'
;MILTLTANPSLDRTIELGSPLAHGAVQRAVGAVQDPGGKGVNISRALHTSQVPTVAVVPGEATDPVLTALAASGVQFANLPTGEPIRSNITVVDPDGTTTKLNAPGTEFTPKLRDALDALVIAQSENADWVVLAGSLPGGLEATYYAELCAKLRASGYEGKIAVDTSEAPLIATVAGQIKPTLIKPNSEELAQLTGAENWEELESSPELTARTARTLVNDGIPYVL
;
A
#
# COMPACT_ATOMS: atom_id res chain seq x y z
N MET A 1 -15.64 7.72 8.59
CA MET A 1 -14.75 6.55 8.72
C MET A 1 -13.81 6.48 7.51
N ILE A 2 -12.58 5.97 7.68
CA ILE A 2 -11.62 5.76 6.58
C ILE A 2 -11.45 4.26 6.36
N LEU A 3 -11.72 3.80 5.14
CA LEU A 3 -11.46 2.43 4.70
C LEU A 3 -10.08 2.37 4.04
N THR A 4 -9.24 1.40 4.40
CA THR A 4 -7.98 1.17 3.70
C THR A 4 -7.98 -0.21 3.04
N LEU A 5 -7.44 -0.33 1.83
CA LEU A 5 -7.12 -1.60 1.20
C LEU A 5 -5.61 -1.80 1.18
N THR A 6 -5.17 -2.96 1.63
CA THR A 6 -3.82 -3.47 1.39
C THR A 6 -3.93 -4.75 0.58
N ALA A 7 -3.83 -4.65 -0.76
CA ALA A 7 -4.01 -5.81 -1.63
C ALA A 7 -2.90 -6.86 -1.48
N ASN A 8 -1.71 -6.45 -1.07
CA ASN A 8 -0.52 -7.30 -0.89
C ASN A 8 0.11 -7.10 0.50
N PRO A 9 -0.59 -7.49 1.59
CA PRO A 9 -0.07 -7.35 2.95
C PRO A 9 1.20 -8.17 3.17
N SER A 10 1.94 -7.86 4.23
CA SER A 10 3.15 -8.59 4.59
C SER A 10 3.32 -8.70 6.10
N LEU A 11 4.00 -9.74 6.55
CA LEU A 11 4.63 -9.78 7.85
C LEU A 11 6.06 -9.26 7.67
N ASP A 12 6.32 -8.04 8.13
CA ASP A 12 7.63 -7.43 8.00
C ASP A 12 8.52 -7.89 9.16
N ARG A 13 9.65 -8.52 8.82
CA ARG A 13 10.63 -9.05 9.77
C ARG A 13 11.92 -8.28 9.66
N THR A 14 12.31 -7.60 10.73
CA THR A 14 13.62 -6.96 10.83
C THR A 14 14.55 -7.85 11.61
N ILE A 15 15.72 -8.16 11.04
CA ILE A 15 16.77 -8.99 11.61
C ILE A 15 18.02 -8.13 11.76
N GLU A 16 18.47 -7.95 13.00
CA GLU A 16 19.69 -7.19 13.31
C GLU A 16 20.88 -8.13 13.41
N LEU A 17 21.98 -7.78 12.73
CA LEU A 17 23.21 -8.53 12.74
C LEU A 17 24.27 -7.85 13.63
N GLY A 18 25.10 -8.67 14.29
CA GLY A 18 26.27 -8.19 15.04
C GLY A 18 27.52 -7.93 14.19
N SER A 19 27.50 -8.28 12.90
CA SER A 19 28.54 -8.06 11.90
C SER A 19 27.89 -7.90 10.52
N PRO A 20 28.57 -7.27 9.54
CA PRO A 20 28.04 -7.09 8.20
C PRO A 20 27.53 -8.39 7.57
N LEU A 21 26.46 -8.31 6.78
CA LEU A 21 25.88 -9.45 6.09
C LEU A 21 26.91 -10.12 5.19
N ALA A 22 27.19 -11.40 5.45
CA ALA A 22 28.15 -12.18 4.71
C ALA A 22 27.44 -13.23 3.84
N HIS A 23 27.51 -13.07 2.53
CA HIS A 23 26.93 -14.01 1.57
C HIS A 23 27.51 -15.42 1.73
N GLY A 24 26.66 -16.44 1.85
CA GLY A 24 27.06 -17.83 1.99
C GLY A 24 27.50 -18.25 3.39
N ALA A 25 27.48 -17.34 4.38
CA ALA A 25 27.86 -17.65 5.77
C ALA A 25 26.63 -17.93 6.65
N VAL A 26 26.84 -18.66 7.75
CA VAL A 26 25.87 -18.78 8.82
C VAL A 26 26.14 -17.71 9.86
N GLN A 27 25.20 -16.77 10.02
CA GLN A 27 25.31 -15.70 11.00
C GLN A 27 24.17 -15.81 12.02
N ARG A 28 24.42 -15.39 13.26
CA ARG A 28 23.42 -15.31 14.31
C ARG A 28 22.96 -13.88 14.47
N ALA A 29 21.62 -13.67 14.41
CA ALA A 29 21.01 -12.40 14.70
C ALA A 29 21.24 -12.01 16.17
N VAL A 30 21.40 -10.71 16.43
CA VAL A 30 21.47 -10.12 17.77
C VAL A 30 20.09 -9.58 18.20
N GLY A 31 19.21 -9.33 17.24
CA GLY A 31 17.82 -8.92 17.46
C GLY A 31 16.92 -9.36 16.31
N ALA A 32 15.63 -9.53 16.60
CA ALA A 32 14.61 -9.76 15.59
C ALA A 32 13.27 -9.17 16.05
N VAL A 33 12.59 -8.46 15.15
CA VAL A 33 11.26 -7.87 15.37
C VAL A 33 10.35 -8.27 14.24
N GLN A 34 9.05 -8.39 14.51
CA GLN A 34 8.02 -8.68 13.51
C GLN A 34 6.87 -7.68 13.69
N ASP A 35 6.44 -7.08 12.58
CA ASP A 35 5.33 -6.13 12.54
C ASP A 35 4.36 -6.44 11.40
N PRO A 36 3.06 -6.17 11.58
CA PRO A 36 2.12 -6.12 10.46
C PRO A 36 2.55 -5.07 9.45
N GLY A 37 2.71 -5.48 8.20
CA GLY A 37 3.19 -4.64 7.12
C GLY A 37 2.17 -4.45 5.99
N GLY A 38 2.50 -3.50 5.11
CA GLY A 38 1.68 -3.04 4.01
C GLY A 38 1.18 -1.60 4.23
N LYS A 39 1.22 -0.79 3.15
CA LYS A 39 0.92 0.65 3.26
C LYS A 39 -0.47 0.93 3.88
N GLY A 40 -1.53 0.25 3.42
CA GLY A 40 -2.89 0.45 3.96
C GLY A 40 -3.02 -0.02 5.41
N VAL A 41 -2.38 -1.14 5.78
CA VAL A 41 -2.28 -1.60 7.18
C VAL A 41 -1.63 -0.53 8.06
N ASN A 42 -0.51 0.04 7.62
CA ASN A 42 0.20 1.08 8.36
C ASN A 42 -0.64 2.35 8.49
N ILE A 43 -1.37 2.74 7.45
CA ILE A 43 -2.32 3.87 7.49
C ILE A 43 -3.42 3.60 8.52
N SER A 44 -4.05 2.41 8.54
CA SER A 44 -5.08 2.08 9.52
C SER A 44 -4.53 2.07 10.95
N ARG A 45 -3.31 1.55 11.17
CA ARG A 45 -2.66 1.61 12.49
C ARG A 45 -2.43 3.05 12.96
N ALA A 46 -1.95 3.93 12.07
CA ALA A 46 -1.73 5.34 12.37
C ALA A 46 -3.05 6.08 12.67
N LEU A 47 -4.09 5.82 11.87
CA LEU A 47 -5.42 6.38 12.08
C LEU A 47 -6.01 5.92 13.41
N HIS A 48 -5.91 4.64 13.74
CA HIS A 48 -6.38 4.10 15.01
C HIS A 48 -5.66 4.74 16.20
N THR A 49 -4.33 4.87 16.14
CA THR A 49 -3.55 5.57 17.18
C THR A 49 -3.97 7.03 17.32
N SER A 50 -4.36 7.67 16.23
CA SER A 50 -4.89 9.05 16.22
C SER A 50 -6.39 9.12 16.55
N GLN A 51 -7.02 8.04 16.96
CA GLN A 51 -8.44 7.93 17.31
C GLN A 51 -9.39 8.28 16.15
N VAL A 52 -8.93 8.10 14.90
CA VAL A 52 -9.75 8.26 13.70
C VAL A 52 -10.37 6.91 13.34
N PRO A 53 -11.72 6.82 13.23
CA PRO A 53 -12.39 5.57 12.86
C PRO A 53 -11.89 5.03 11.52
N THR A 54 -11.41 3.78 11.52
CA THR A 54 -10.85 3.13 10.35
C THR A 54 -11.21 1.64 10.30
N VAL A 55 -11.28 1.09 9.09
CA VAL A 55 -11.38 -0.34 8.82
C VAL A 55 -10.32 -0.71 7.78
N ALA A 56 -9.51 -1.73 8.05
CA ALA A 56 -8.52 -2.25 7.11
C ALA A 56 -9.10 -3.45 6.35
N VAL A 57 -9.16 -3.38 5.02
CA VAL A 57 -9.43 -4.55 4.17
C VAL A 57 -8.11 -5.23 3.84
N VAL A 58 -7.98 -6.50 4.22
CA VAL A 58 -6.71 -7.25 4.14
C VAL A 58 -6.98 -8.68 3.66
N PRO A 59 -6.45 -9.11 2.49
CA PRO A 59 -6.42 -10.52 2.12
C PRO A 59 -5.55 -11.32 3.09
N GLY A 60 -6.06 -12.43 3.60
CA GLY A 60 -5.38 -13.32 4.54
C GLY A 60 -6.34 -14.06 5.44
N GLU A 61 -5.85 -15.11 6.10
CA GLU A 61 -6.61 -15.89 7.05
C GLU A 61 -6.74 -15.16 8.39
N ALA A 62 -7.88 -15.29 9.07
CA ALA A 62 -8.12 -14.65 10.36
C ALA A 62 -7.07 -15.02 11.44
N THR A 63 -6.44 -16.19 11.28
CA THR A 63 -5.38 -16.69 12.17
C THR A 63 -3.97 -16.28 11.76
N ASP A 64 -3.84 -15.54 10.64
CA ASP A 64 -2.54 -15.06 10.20
C ASP A 64 -1.92 -14.08 11.22
N PRO A 65 -0.61 -14.12 11.45
CA PRO A 65 0.07 -13.25 12.39
C PRO A 65 -0.21 -11.75 12.17
N VAL A 66 -0.35 -11.31 10.92
CA VAL A 66 -0.69 -9.91 10.59
C VAL A 66 -2.07 -9.54 11.12
N LEU A 67 -3.09 -10.36 10.86
CA LEU A 67 -4.46 -10.11 11.30
C LEU A 67 -4.62 -10.28 12.81
N THR A 68 -3.92 -11.26 13.39
CA THR A 68 -3.87 -11.45 14.84
C THR A 68 -3.27 -10.22 15.54
N ALA A 69 -2.20 -9.63 14.98
CA ALA A 69 -1.58 -8.43 15.53
C ALA A 69 -2.48 -7.18 15.37
N LEU A 70 -3.22 -7.06 14.26
CA LEU A 70 -4.22 -5.98 14.09
C LEU A 70 -5.33 -6.12 15.14
N ALA A 71 -5.87 -7.33 15.35
CA ALA A 71 -6.88 -7.58 16.38
C ALA A 71 -6.36 -7.22 17.78
N ALA A 72 -5.14 -7.65 18.11
CA ALA A 72 -4.51 -7.37 19.41
C ALA A 72 -4.29 -5.86 19.65
N SER A 73 -4.04 -5.09 18.58
CA SER A 73 -3.90 -3.63 18.68
C SER A 73 -5.24 -2.86 18.62
N GLY A 74 -6.37 -3.55 18.47
CA GLY A 74 -7.71 -2.94 18.42
C GLY A 74 -8.08 -2.33 17.06
N VAL A 75 -7.26 -2.51 16.02
CA VAL A 75 -7.56 -2.03 14.67
C VAL A 75 -8.67 -2.88 14.06
N GLN A 76 -9.76 -2.25 13.66
CA GLN A 76 -10.85 -2.93 12.97
C GLN A 76 -10.42 -3.36 11.57
N PHE A 77 -10.75 -4.58 11.18
CA PHE A 77 -10.45 -5.07 9.82
C PHE A 77 -11.56 -5.97 9.27
N ALA A 78 -11.60 -6.06 7.95
CA ALA A 78 -12.36 -7.05 7.20
C ALA A 78 -11.37 -7.87 6.37
N ASN A 79 -11.31 -9.18 6.61
CA ASN A 79 -10.38 -10.04 5.90
C ASN A 79 -11.04 -10.82 4.76
N LEU A 80 -10.27 -11.10 3.73
CA LEU A 80 -10.62 -12.02 2.65
C LEU A 80 -9.73 -13.27 2.78
N PRO A 81 -10.27 -14.44 3.17
CA PRO A 81 -9.50 -15.67 3.20
C PRO A 81 -8.93 -16.01 1.82
N THR A 82 -7.65 -16.29 1.74
CA THR A 82 -6.94 -16.58 0.48
C THR A 82 -6.56 -18.05 0.32
N GLY A 83 -6.59 -18.82 1.42
CA GLY A 83 -6.08 -20.19 1.48
C GLY A 83 -4.55 -20.27 1.60
N GLU A 84 -3.86 -19.15 1.57
CA GLU A 84 -2.40 -19.06 1.63
C GLU A 84 -1.97 -18.09 2.76
N PRO A 85 -0.81 -18.31 3.40
CA PRO A 85 -0.31 -17.40 4.41
C PRO A 85 0.10 -16.04 3.79
N ILE A 86 -0.06 -14.97 4.54
CA ILE A 86 0.46 -13.66 4.17
C ILE A 86 2.00 -13.75 4.02
N ARG A 87 2.53 -13.16 2.95
CA ARG A 87 3.98 -13.14 2.66
C ARG A 87 4.79 -12.53 3.80
N SER A 88 6.05 -12.94 3.92
CA SER A 88 7.02 -12.27 4.79
C SER A 88 8.00 -11.45 3.97
N ASN A 89 8.20 -10.20 4.37
CA ASN A 89 9.33 -9.40 3.93
C ASN A 89 10.41 -9.45 5.01
N ILE A 90 11.67 -9.57 4.61
CA ILE A 90 12.81 -9.63 5.52
C ILE A 90 13.67 -8.39 5.29
N THR A 91 13.93 -7.63 6.34
CA THR A 91 14.93 -6.56 6.36
C THR A 91 16.09 -7.01 7.24
N VAL A 92 17.28 -7.15 6.67
CA VAL A 92 18.50 -7.41 7.41
C VAL A 92 19.19 -6.07 7.63
N VAL A 93 19.57 -5.79 8.88
CA VAL A 93 20.20 -4.53 9.28
C VAL A 93 21.61 -4.84 9.79
N ASP A 94 22.61 -4.26 9.15
CA ASP A 94 24.00 -4.36 9.52
C ASP A 94 24.33 -3.37 10.66
N PRO A 95 25.44 -3.57 11.42
CA PRO A 95 25.82 -2.69 12.52
C PRO A 95 26.04 -1.23 12.15
N ASP A 96 26.36 -0.94 10.89
CA ASP A 96 26.55 0.41 10.36
C ASP A 96 25.23 1.07 9.87
N GLY A 97 24.10 0.35 9.98
CA GLY A 97 22.80 0.82 9.52
C GLY A 97 22.48 0.48 8.07
N THR A 98 23.38 -0.16 7.33
CA THR A 98 23.09 -0.66 5.97
C THR A 98 21.97 -1.69 6.04
N THR A 99 20.98 -1.58 5.13
CA THR A 99 19.83 -2.47 5.10
C THR A 99 19.75 -3.27 3.80
N THR A 100 19.50 -4.58 3.92
CA THR A 100 19.18 -5.46 2.80
C THR A 100 17.73 -5.93 2.92
N LYS A 101 16.93 -5.72 1.88
CA LYS A 101 15.50 -6.11 1.88
C LYS A 101 15.25 -7.25 0.92
N LEU A 102 14.53 -8.27 1.39
CA LEU A 102 14.08 -9.43 0.64
C LEU A 102 12.55 -9.46 0.72
N ASN A 103 11.87 -9.08 -0.36
CA ASN A 103 10.43 -9.02 -0.42
C ASN A 103 9.88 -10.25 -1.15
N ALA A 104 8.98 -10.98 -0.52
CA ALA A 104 8.28 -12.08 -1.16
C ALA A 104 7.14 -11.56 -2.07
N PRO A 105 6.74 -12.29 -3.13
CA PRO A 105 5.76 -11.82 -4.11
C PRO A 105 4.34 -11.66 -3.55
N GLY A 106 3.94 -12.49 -2.59
CA GLY A 106 2.57 -12.55 -2.06
C GLY A 106 1.71 -13.63 -2.69
N THR A 107 0.46 -13.69 -2.27
CA THR A 107 -0.53 -14.65 -2.78
C THR A 107 -0.88 -14.36 -4.23
N GLU A 108 -0.93 -15.38 -5.08
CA GLU A 108 -1.39 -15.25 -6.47
C GLU A 108 -2.92 -15.13 -6.52
N PHE A 109 -3.43 -14.05 -7.11
CA PHE A 109 -4.86 -13.79 -7.21
C PHE A 109 -5.48 -14.46 -8.43
N THR A 110 -6.41 -15.36 -8.19
CA THR A 110 -7.30 -15.85 -9.23
C THR A 110 -8.39 -14.81 -9.57
N PRO A 111 -9.05 -14.88 -10.74
CA PRO A 111 -10.18 -14.00 -11.05
C PRO A 111 -11.28 -14.04 -9.97
N LYS A 112 -11.56 -15.22 -9.41
CA LYS A 112 -12.55 -15.39 -8.33
C LYS A 112 -12.13 -14.65 -7.04
N LEU A 113 -10.86 -14.72 -6.68
CA LEU A 113 -10.33 -14.04 -5.49
C LEU A 113 -10.35 -12.53 -5.70
N ARG A 114 -10.01 -12.05 -6.90
CA ARG A 114 -10.12 -10.65 -7.30
C ARG A 114 -11.56 -10.13 -7.16
N ASP A 115 -12.54 -10.85 -7.75
CA ASP A 115 -13.94 -10.44 -7.68
C ASP A 115 -14.45 -10.41 -6.23
N ALA A 116 -14.01 -11.34 -5.39
CA ALA A 116 -14.34 -11.36 -3.98
C ALA A 116 -13.71 -10.17 -3.21
N LEU A 117 -12.47 -9.77 -3.55
CA LEU A 117 -11.84 -8.58 -2.97
C LEU A 117 -12.58 -7.31 -3.37
N ASP A 118 -12.94 -7.16 -4.64
CA ASP A 118 -13.73 -6.04 -5.14
C ASP A 118 -15.06 -5.92 -4.40
N ALA A 119 -15.78 -7.02 -4.28
CA ALA A 119 -17.06 -7.06 -3.56
C ALA A 119 -16.91 -6.68 -2.09
N LEU A 120 -15.85 -7.16 -1.43
CA LEU A 120 -15.56 -6.83 -0.03
C LEU A 120 -15.26 -5.33 0.14
N VAL A 121 -14.40 -4.76 -0.73
CA VAL A 121 -14.07 -3.33 -0.67
C VAL A 121 -15.31 -2.48 -0.91
N ILE A 122 -16.13 -2.81 -1.91
CA ILE A 122 -17.37 -2.10 -2.21
C ILE A 122 -18.34 -2.16 -1.01
N ALA A 123 -18.56 -3.33 -0.43
CA ALA A 123 -19.44 -3.49 0.73
C ALA A 123 -18.97 -2.68 1.94
N GLN A 124 -17.64 -2.67 2.20
CA GLN A 124 -17.07 -1.92 3.33
C GLN A 124 -17.03 -0.40 3.07
N SER A 125 -17.14 0.04 1.82
CA SER A 125 -17.08 1.46 1.46
C SER A 125 -18.37 2.23 1.74
N GLU A 126 -19.53 1.58 1.94
CA GLU A 126 -20.85 2.23 2.08
C GLU A 126 -20.87 3.37 3.11
N ASN A 127 -20.17 3.22 4.22
CA ASN A 127 -20.12 4.22 5.30
C ASN A 127 -18.75 4.90 5.41
N ALA A 128 -17.91 4.83 4.38
CA ALA A 128 -16.60 5.43 4.37
C ALA A 128 -16.62 6.84 3.74
N ASP A 129 -16.04 7.82 4.42
CA ASP A 129 -15.78 9.15 3.86
C ASP A 129 -14.61 9.11 2.87
N TRP A 130 -13.67 8.20 3.15
CA TRP A 130 -12.50 7.94 2.33
C TRP A 130 -12.28 6.44 2.12
N VAL A 131 -11.93 6.07 0.91
CA VAL A 131 -11.33 4.78 0.55
C VAL A 131 -9.89 5.02 0.14
N VAL A 132 -8.95 4.37 0.82
CA VAL A 132 -7.50 4.46 0.55
C VAL A 132 -7.02 3.14 -0.05
N LEU A 133 -6.65 3.14 -1.31
CA LEU A 133 -6.08 2.00 -2.02
C LEU A 133 -4.55 2.11 -1.96
N ALA A 134 -3.89 1.22 -1.23
CA ALA A 134 -2.48 1.45 -0.91
C ALA A 134 -1.60 0.20 -0.99
N GLY A 135 -0.38 0.41 -1.46
CA GLY A 135 0.68 -0.60 -1.57
C GLY A 135 0.79 -1.23 -2.95
N SER A 136 1.72 -2.18 -3.08
CA SER A 136 1.95 -2.96 -4.29
C SER A 136 0.79 -3.93 -4.56
N LEU A 137 0.70 -4.39 -5.78
CA LEU A 137 -0.23 -5.44 -6.17
C LEU A 137 0.44 -6.81 -6.06
N PRO A 138 -0.28 -7.86 -5.64
CA PRO A 138 0.18 -9.24 -5.72
C PRO A 138 0.09 -9.77 -7.15
N GLY A 139 0.69 -10.93 -7.43
CA GLY A 139 0.50 -11.64 -8.68
C GLY A 139 -0.97 -11.89 -8.98
N GLY A 140 -1.34 -11.94 -10.27
CA GLY A 140 -2.72 -12.11 -10.73
C GLY A 140 -3.59 -10.85 -10.69
N LEU A 141 -3.11 -9.74 -10.13
CA LEU A 141 -3.72 -8.42 -10.27
C LEU A 141 -2.89 -7.58 -11.24
N GLU A 142 -3.52 -7.16 -12.33
CA GLU A 142 -2.89 -6.34 -13.36
C GLU A 142 -2.59 -4.92 -12.84
N ALA A 143 -1.65 -4.23 -13.48
CA ALA A 143 -1.30 -2.85 -13.13
C ALA A 143 -2.50 -1.88 -13.14
N THR A 144 -3.55 -2.19 -13.91
CA THR A 144 -4.80 -1.42 -14.00
C THR A 144 -5.75 -1.61 -12.81
N TYR A 145 -5.46 -2.55 -11.90
CA TYR A 145 -6.39 -2.96 -10.85
C TYR A 145 -6.95 -1.79 -10.02
N TYR A 146 -6.09 -0.88 -9.55
CA TYR A 146 -6.56 0.26 -8.75
C TYR A 146 -7.41 1.24 -9.57
N ALA A 147 -7.08 1.47 -10.84
CA ALA A 147 -7.90 2.28 -11.74
C ALA A 147 -9.29 1.66 -11.96
N GLU A 148 -9.34 0.34 -12.15
CA GLU A 148 -10.58 -0.41 -12.31
C GLU A 148 -11.41 -0.43 -11.03
N LEU A 149 -10.77 -0.58 -9.86
CA LEU A 149 -11.46 -0.54 -8.57
C LEU A 149 -12.03 0.86 -8.28
N CYS A 150 -11.33 1.94 -8.66
CA CYS A 150 -11.90 3.30 -8.62
C CYS A 150 -13.18 3.40 -9.45
N ALA A 151 -13.18 2.84 -10.67
CA ALA A 151 -14.36 2.82 -11.54
C ALA A 151 -15.50 1.97 -10.94
N LYS A 152 -15.20 0.80 -10.38
CA LYS A 152 -16.18 -0.08 -9.71
C LYS A 152 -16.80 0.59 -8.48
N LEU A 153 -16.01 1.27 -7.66
CA LEU A 153 -16.51 2.05 -6.52
C LEU A 153 -17.49 3.14 -6.99
N ARG A 154 -17.17 3.89 -8.04
CA ARG A 154 -18.10 4.90 -8.58
C ARG A 154 -19.35 4.28 -9.18
N ALA A 155 -19.22 3.16 -9.90
CA ALA A 155 -20.35 2.44 -10.48
C ALA A 155 -21.28 1.82 -9.41
N SER A 156 -20.77 1.48 -8.22
CA SER A 156 -21.59 1.02 -7.08
C SER A 156 -22.32 2.15 -6.33
N GLY A 157 -22.12 3.42 -6.72
CA GLY A 157 -22.74 4.57 -6.08
C GLY A 157 -21.89 5.18 -4.94
N TYR A 158 -20.63 4.77 -4.77
CA TYR A 158 -19.76 5.39 -3.76
C TYR A 158 -19.40 6.83 -4.15
N GLU A 159 -19.84 7.80 -3.35
CA GLU A 159 -19.62 9.24 -3.57
C GLU A 159 -18.47 9.81 -2.73
N GLY A 160 -17.94 9.05 -1.77
CA GLY A 160 -16.84 9.46 -0.90
C GLY A 160 -15.52 9.69 -1.68
N LYS A 161 -14.48 10.07 -0.99
CA LYS A 161 -13.19 10.39 -1.58
C LYS A 161 -12.34 9.13 -1.73
N ILE A 162 -11.56 9.04 -2.82
CA ILE A 162 -10.65 7.92 -3.09
C ILE A 162 -9.21 8.45 -3.08
N ALA A 163 -8.37 7.87 -2.24
CA ALA A 163 -6.93 8.10 -2.25
C ALA A 163 -6.21 6.86 -2.79
N VAL A 164 -5.14 7.07 -3.57
CA VAL A 164 -4.28 5.99 -4.06
C VAL A 164 -2.83 6.28 -3.70
N ASP A 165 -2.19 5.36 -2.98
CA ASP A 165 -0.77 5.39 -2.61
C ASP A 165 -0.07 4.10 -3.07
N THR A 166 0.29 4.05 -4.32
CA THR A 166 1.00 2.95 -4.97
C THR A 166 2.15 3.49 -5.81
N SER A 167 2.95 2.63 -6.41
CA SER A 167 4.14 2.99 -7.17
C SER A 167 4.14 2.38 -8.57
N GLU A 168 5.06 2.79 -9.41
CA GLU A 168 5.37 2.20 -10.73
C GLU A 168 4.15 2.08 -11.66
N ALA A 169 4.01 0.97 -12.39
CA ALA A 169 2.95 0.75 -13.35
C ALA A 169 1.52 0.90 -12.78
N PRO A 170 1.19 0.44 -11.57
CA PRO A 170 -0.11 0.68 -10.95
C PRO A 170 -0.43 2.16 -10.72
N LEU A 171 0.56 2.97 -10.35
CA LEU A 171 0.35 4.41 -10.18
C LEU A 171 0.10 5.09 -11.53
N ILE A 172 0.91 4.79 -12.54
CA ILE A 172 0.75 5.31 -13.91
C ILE A 172 -0.63 4.94 -14.46
N ALA A 173 -1.04 3.67 -14.33
CA ALA A 173 -2.35 3.21 -14.80
C ALA A 173 -3.51 3.92 -14.06
N THR A 174 -3.36 4.17 -12.77
CA THR A 174 -4.36 4.88 -11.97
C THR A 174 -4.52 6.34 -12.43
N VAL A 175 -3.40 7.03 -12.66
CA VAL A 175 -3.41 8.41 -13.15
C VAL A 175 -3.94 8.50 -14.58
N ALA A 176 -3.66 7.52 -15.43
CA ALA A 176 -4.20 7.44 -16.78
C ALA A 176 -5.69 7.02 -16.83
N GLY A 177 -6.23 6.43 -15.76
CA GLY A 177 -7.59 5.91 -15.70
C GLY A 177 -8.66 6.97 -15.97
N GLN A 178 -9.85 6.55 -16.45
CA GLN A 178 -10.98 7.46 -16.72
C GLN A 178 -11.56 8.07 -15.43
N ILE A 179 -11.61 7.29 -14.35
CA ILE A 179 -12.02 7.75 -13.04
C ILE A 179 -10.77 8.10 -12.24
N LYS A 180 -10.54 9.40 -12.07
CA LYS A 180 -9.40 9.89 -11.29
C LYS A 180 -9.63 9.70 -9.79
N PRO A 181 -8.60 9.32 -9.04
CA PRO A 181 -8.65 9.40 -7.57
C PRO A 181 -8.77 10.85 -7.11
N THR A 182 -9.30 11.03 -5.91
CA THR A 182 -9.35 12.37 -5.26
C THR A 182 -7.96 12.80 -4.81
N LEU A 183 -7.11 11.85 -4.43
CA LEU A 183 -5.77 12.11 -3.89
C LEU A 183 -4.79 11.03 -4.35
N ILE A 184 -3.59 11.46 -4.72
CA ILE A 184 -2.42 10.59 -4.86
C ILE A 184 -1.25 11.13 -4.03
N LYS A 185 -0.29 10.26 -3.67
CA LYS A 185 0.89 10.63 -2.89
C LYS A 185 2.16 10.09 -3.56
N PRO A 186 2.60 10.67 -4.66
CA PRO A 186 3.86 10.29 -5.28
C PRO A 186 5.06 10.86 -4.51
N ASN A 187 6.15 10.09 -4.42
CA ASN A 187 7.46 10.64 -4.10
C ASN A 187 8.03 11.42 -5.31
N SER A 188 9.22 12.01 -5.17
CA SER A 188 9.85 12.82 -6.22
C SER A 188 10.12 12.03 -7.50
N GLU A 189 10.54 10.78 -7.39
CA GLU A 189 10.79 9.89 -8.54
C GLU A 189 9.47 9.51 -9.24
N GLU A 190 8.46 9.13 -8.49
CA GLU A 190 7.13 8.82 -8.99
C GLU A 190 6.47 10.04 -9.65
N LEU A 191 6.65 11.23 -9.05
CA LEU A 191 6.15 12.48 -9.63
C LEU A 191 6.84 12.79 -10.96
N ALA A 192 8.16 12.63 -11.05
CA ALA A 192 8.91 12.79 -12.28
C ALA A 192 8.41 11.80 -13.36
N GLN A 193 8.21 10.54 -13.00
CA GLN A 193 7.68 9.50 -13.88
C GLN A 193 6.29 9.86 -14.44
N LEU A 194 5.39 10.37 -13.59
CA LEU A 194 4.03 10.76 -13.97
C LEU A 194 3.97 11.97 -14.88
N THR A 195 4.91 12.91 -14.72
CA THR A 195 4.89 14.20 -15.40
C THR A 195 5.89 14.32 -16.55
N GLY A 196 6.79 13.34 -16.68
CA GLY A 196 7.88 13.38 -17.65
C GLY A 196 9.00 14.35 -17.28
N ALA A 197 9.13 14.73 -16.01
CA ALA A 197 10.25 15.54 -15.54
C ALA A 197 11.57 14.75 -15.63
N GLU A 198 12.63 15.37 -16.16
CA GLU A 198 13.88 14.67 -16.46
C GLU A 198 14.72 14.40 -15.21
N ASN A 199 14.60 15.25 -14.17
CA ASN A 199 15.46 15.20 -12.98
C ASN A 199 14.62 15.18 -11.70
N TRP A 200 14.50 14.01 -11.09
CA TRP A 200 13.76 13.83 -9.86
C TRP A 200 14.53 14.36 -8.61
N GLU A 201 15.87 14.44 -8.65
CA GLU A 201 16.67 15.00 -7.56
C GLU A 201 16.43 16.52 -7.43
N GLU A 202 16.15 17.22 -8.53
CA GLU A 202 15.74 18.63 -8.47
C GLU A 202 14.37 18.78 -7.82
N LEU A 203 13.44 17.87 -8.10
CA LEU A 203 12.14 17.85 -7.42
C LEU A 203 12.30 17.65 -5.91
N GLU A 204 13.18 16.73 -5.49
CA GLU A 204 13.42 16.46 -4.07
C GLU A 204 14.04 17.65 -3.34
N SER A 205 14.91 18.41 -4.03
CA SER A 205 15.63 19.54 -3.44
C SER A 205 14.88 20.88 -3.52
N SER A 206 13.83 20.99 -4.33
CA SER A 206 13.09 22.25 -4.58
C SER A 206 11.58 22.10 -4.36
N PRO A 207 11.04 22.45 -3.17
CA PRO A 207 9.61 22.40 -2.89
C PRO A 207 8.75 23.19 -3.87
N GLU A 208 9.26 24.35 -4.37
CA GLU A 208 8.54 25.18 -5.34
C GLU A 208 8.42 24.51 -6.70
N LEU A 209 9.48 23.82 -7.15
CA LEU A 209 9.46 23.06 -8.39
C LEU A 209 8.51 21.86 -8.26
N THR A 210 8.60 21.13 -7.15
CA THR A 210 7.72 19.99 -6.83
C THR A 210 6.25 20.42 -6.84
N ALA A 211 5.91 21.50 -6.16
CA ALA A 211 4.53 22.01 -6.12
C ALA A 211 4.03 22.43 -7.52
N ARG A 212 4.89 23.03 -8.35
CA ARG A 212 4.56 23.42 -9.73
C ARG A 212 4.36 22.19 -10.62
N THR A 213 5.23 21.19 -10.49
CA THR A 213 5.14 19.93 -11.23
C THR A 213 3.90 19.15 -10.82
N ALA A 214 3.61 19.01 -9.52
CA ALA A 214 2.41 18.36 -9.01
C ALA A 214 1.11 19.05 -9.50
N ARG A 215 1.14 20.38 -9.71
CA ARG A 215 -0.02 21.13 -10.23
C ARG A 215 -0.43 20.71 -11.63
N THR A 216 0.44 20.12 -12.44
CA THR A 216 0.06 19.55 -13.74
C THR A 216 -0.94 18.41 -13.56
N LEU A 217 -0.72 17.53 -12.59
CA LEU A 217 -1.64 16.43 -12.28
C LEU A 217 -2.97 16.93 -11.70
N VAL A 218 -2.94 18.04 -10.95
CA VAL A 218 -4.18 18.69 -10.48
C VAL A 218 -4.98 19.24 -11.68
N ASN A 219 -4.32 19.86 -12.65
CA ASN A 219 -4.97 20.34 -13.87
C ASN A 219 -5.52 19.19 -14.73
N ASP A 220 -4.92 18.01 -14.65
CA ASP A 220 -5.37 16.79 -15.33
C ASP A 220 -6.49 16.05 -14.58
N GLY A 221 -7.03 16.66 -13.51
CA GLY A 221 -8.24 16.20 -12.84
C GLY A 221 -8.04 15.39 -11.55
N ILE A 222 -6.84 15.41 -10.93
CA ILE A 222 -6.58 14.84 -9.61
C ILE A 222 -6.60 15.98 -8.58
N PRO A 223 -7.65 16.12 -7.74
CA PRO A 223 -7.81 17.29 -6.88
C PRO A 223 -6.67 17.54 -5.89
N TYR A 224 -6.03 16.48 -5.39
CA TYR A 224 -4.96 16.61 -4.39
C TYR A 224 -3.76 15.71 -4.74
N VAL A 225 -2.57 16.30 -4.68
CA VAL A 225 -1.27 15.64 -4.82
C VAL A 225 -0.45 16.02 -3.58
N LEU A 226 -0.02 15.00 -2.79
CA LEU A 226 0.75 15.15 -1.54
C LEU A 226 2.22 14.76 -1.76
#